data_1c22c58020d1fac0b969270ac2a4e131
#
_entry.id   1c22c58020d1fac0b969270ac2a4e131
#
_cell.length_a   1.000
_cell.length_b   1.000
_cell.length_c   1.000
_cell.angle_alpha   90.00
_cell.angle_beta   90.00
_cell.angle_gamma   90.00
#
_symmetry.space_group_name_H-M   'P 1'
#
loop_
_entity.id
_entity.type
_entity.pdbx_description
1 polymer ?
#
loop_
_entity_poly.entity_id
_entity_poly.type
_entity_poly.pdbx_seq_one_letter_code
_entity_poly.pdbx_strand_id
1 'polypeptide(L)'
;ICLSLCAQSLCYIDSMLLDSTLVPETIVKPRSFVGLMSLYESNYLRLLRLVPEIDKIDGCFRSAVAGDCQLHIEILERCRYTITLSLTYHFETDDGFVADPDLRVRAYLDGQLAEAMSLGGNHHHQELQRLFRATRHEIDLRWKRNVILNKWLEYLSDKGHLVLDRG
;
A
#
# COMPACT_ATOMS: atom_id res chain seq x y z
N ILE A 1 11.54 5.17 22.55
CA ILE A 1 10.49 4.11 22.57
C ILE A 1 9.83 4.02 21.19
N CYS A 2 9.56 5.12 20.49
CA CYS A 2 8.93 5.13 19.15
C CYS A 2 9.82 4.48 18.07
N LEU A 3 11.13 4.71 18.11
CA LEU A 3 12.11 4.15 17.17
C LEU A 3 12.17 2.61 17.17
N SER A 4 11.94 1.98 18.33
CA SER A 4 11.95 0.51 18.44
C SER A 4 10.71 -0.15 17.80
N LEU A 5 9.55 0.48 17.92
CA LEU A 5 8.29 -0.02 17.34
C LEU A 5 8.28 0.15 15.81
N CYS A 6 8.77 1.30 15.32
CA CYS A 6 8.94 1.54 13.88
C CYS A 6 9.92 0.56 13.23
N ALA A 7 11.03 0.23 13.89
CA ALA A 7 11.98 -0.76 13.41
C ALA A 7 11.35 -2.16 13.27
N GLN A 8 10.43 -2.53 14.15
CA GLN A 8 9.70 -3.80 14.07
C GLN A 8 8.70 -3.82 12.91
N SER A 9 7.98 -2.73 12.65
CA SER A 9 7.07 -2.61 11.51
C SER A 9 7.83 -2.67 10.18
N LEU A 10 8.97 -2.01 10.10
CA LEU A 10 9.86 -2.05 8.93
C LEU A 10 10.43 -3.46 8.69
N CYS A 11 10.88 -4.15 9.74
CA CYS A 11 11.37 -5.53 9.65
C CYS A 11 10.26 -6.51 9.19
N TYR A 12 9.01 -6.26 9.56
CA TYR A 12 7.87 -7.05 9.11
C TYR A 12 7.57 -6.86 7.62
N ILE A 13 7.67 -5.63 7.13
CA ILE A 13 7.54 -5.31 5.69
C ILE A 13 8.64 -6.00 4.89
N ASP A 14 9.89 -5.98 5.36
CA ASP A 14 10.99 -6.71 4.74
C ASP A 14 10.75 -8.23 4.70
N SER A 15 10.27 -8.80 5.80
CA SER A 15 9.91 -10.23 5.88
C SER A 15 8.77 -10.58 4.90
N MET A 16 7.77 -9.73 4.77
CA MET A 16 6.68 -9.90 3.80
C MET A 16 7.15 -9.85 2.35
N LEU A 17 8.15 -9.02 2.05
CA LEU A 17 8.67 -8.85 0.70
C LEU A 17 9.52 -10.02 0.24
N LEU A 18 10.22 -10.68 1.17
CA LEU A 18 11.02 -11.87 0.88
C LEU A 18 10.14 -13.07 0.52
N ASP A 19 8.91 -13.13 1.02
CA ASP A 19 7.97 -14.19 0.71
C ASP A 19 7.02 -13.81 -0.44
N SER A 20 7.62 -13.49 -1.59
CA SER A 20 6.88 -13.19 -2.83
C SER A 20 6.13 -14.39 -3.41
N THR A 21 6.23 -15.57 -2.77
CA THR A 21 5.54 -16.80 -3.15
C THR A 21 4.14 -16.90 -2.52
N LEU A 22 3.87 -16.16 -1.43
CA LEU A 22 2.55 -16.08 -0.82
C LEU A 22 1.67 -15.03 -1.52
N VAL A 23 1.39 -15.27 -2.78
CA VAL A 23 0.19 -14.70 -3.42
C VAL A 23 -1.01 -15.38 -2.77
N PRO A 24 -2.09 -14.64 -2.39
CA PRO A 24 -3.33 -15.28 -1.98
C PRO A 24 -3.63 -16.41 -2.97
N GLU A 25 -4.11 -17.57 -2.48
CA GLU A 25 -4.43 -18.75 -3.30
C GLU A 25 -5.37 -18.38 -4.45
N THR A 26 -4.83 -17.77 -5.47
CA THR A 26 -5.55 -17.52 -6.70
C THR A 26 -5.26 -18.71 -7.60
N ILE A 27 -6.32 -19.38 -8.03
CA ILE A 27 -6.33 -20.41 -9.10
C ILE A 27 -5.65 -19.87 -10.38
N VAL A 28 -5.26 -18.61 -10.39
CA VAL A 28 -4.78 -17.86 -11.54
C VAL A 28 -3.26 -17.81 -11.55
N LYS A 29 -2.68 -18.06 -12.72
CA LYS A 29 -1.23 -18.04 -12.94
C LYS A 29 -0.64 -16.69 -12.53
N PRO A 30 0.35 -16.65 -11.59
CA PRO A 30 1.04 -15.42 -11.22
C PRO A 30 1.64 -14.70 -12.44
N ARG A 31 1.70 -13.36 -12.39
CA ARG A 31 2.23 -12.51 -13.46
C ARG A 31 1.49 -12.61 -14.80
N SER A 32 0.31 -13.20 -14.82
CA SER A 32 -0.60 -13.12 -15.97
C SER A 32 -1.48 -11.87 -15.86
N PHE A 33 -2.06 -11.43 -16.97
CA PHE A 33 -3.00 -10.30 -16.97
C PHE A 33 -4.22 -10.58 -16.07
N VAL A 34 -4.77 -11.80 -16.15
CA VAL A 34 -5.93 -12.21 -15.32
C VAL A 34 -5.55 -12.22 -13.84
N GLY A 35 -4.36 -12.74 -13.50
CA GLY A 35 -3.86 -12.69 -12.13
C GLY A 35 -3.66 -11.26 -11.62
N LEU A 36 -3.20 -10.36 -12.47
CA LEU A 36 -3.04 -8.95 -12.11
C LEU A 36 -4.41 -8.29 -11.84
N MET A 37 -5.44 -8.60 -12.64
CA MET A 37 -6.80 -8.10 -12.38
C MET A 37 -7.36 -8.63 -11.07
N SER A 38 -7.21 -9.93 -10.78
CA SER A 38 -7.63 -10.51 -9.49
C SER A 38 -6.90 -9.85 -8.30
N LEU A 39 -5.62 -9.51 -8.49
CA LEU A 39 -4.86 -8.79 -7.47
C LEU A 39 -5.40 -7.36 -7.26
N TYR A 40 -5.81 -6.67 -8.33
CA TYR A 40 -6.43 -5.35 -8.24
C TYR A 40 -7.79 -5.39 -7.54
N GLU A 41 -8.61 -6.41 -7.78
CA GLU A 41 -9.87 -6.66 -7.06
C GLU A 41 -9.61 -6.88 -5.56
N SER A 42 -8.65 -7.74 -5.23
CA SER A 42 -8.24 -7.98 -3.84
C SER A 42 -7.76 -6.70 -3.15
N ASN A 43 -6.94 -5.89 -3.84
CA ASN A 43 -6.48 -4.60 -3.33
C ASN A 43 -7.65 -3.66 -3.05
N TYR A 44 -8.66 -3.60 -3.92
CA TYR A 44 -9.83 -2.76 -3.74
C TYR A 44 -10.64 -3.18 -2.50
N LEU A 45 -10.92 -4.47 -2.35
CA LEU A 45 -11.65 -4.98 -1.18
C LEU A 45 -10.90 -4.72 0.13
N ARG A 46 -9.58 -4.84 0.14
CA ARG A 46 -8.74 -4.52 1.29
C ARG A 46 -8.70 -3.02 1.57
N LEU A 47 -8.63 -2.20 0.52
CA LEU A 47 -8.68 -0.73 0.63
C LEU A 47 -10.01 -0.27 1.23
N LEU A 48 -11.13 -0.88 0.87
CA LEU A 48 -12.44 -0.59 1.47
C LEU A 48 -12.54 -0.97 2.95
N ARG A 49 -11.77 -1.96 3.41
CA ARG A 49 -11.69 -2.27 4.85
C ARG A 49 -10.96 -1.17 5.62
N LEU A 50 -9.92 -0.59 5.03
CA LEU A 50 -9.16 0.51 5.61
C LEU A 50 -9.94 1.83 5.53
N VAL A 51 -10.60 2.08 4.40
CA VAL A 51 -11.33 3.31 4.06
C VAL A 51 -12.71 2.96 3.52
N PRO A 52 -13.70 2.63 4.38
CA PRO A 52 -15.02 2.16 3.95
C PRO A 52 -15.79 3.16 3.09
N GLU A 53 -15.63 4.44 3.34
CA GLU A 53 -16.31 5.54 2.64
C GLU A 53 -15.36 6.28 1.67
N ILE A 54 -14.53 5.53 0.95
CA ILE A 54 -13.53 6.11 0.03
C ILE A 54 -14.14 7.04 -1.01
N ASP A 55 -15.40 6.80 -1.39
CA ASP A 55 -16.16 7.62 -2.34
C ASP A 55 -16.60 8.98 -1.76
N LYS A 56 -16.56 9.16 -0.44
CA LYS A 56 -17.03 10.37 0.24
C LYS A 56 -15.91 11.22 0.84
N ILE A 57 -14.79 10.59 1.25
CA ILE A 57 -13.70 11.30 1.92
C ILE A 57 -12.90 12.17 0.96
N ASP A 58 -12.41 13.31 1.44
CA ASP A 58 -11.51 14.21 0.71
C ASP A 58 -10.52 14.86 1.67
N GLY A 59 -9.30 15.17 1.19
CA GLY A 59 -8.23 15.78 1.99
C GLY A 59 -7.28 14.79 2.63
N CYS A 60 -6.80 15.12 3.83
CA CYS A 60 -5.77 14.36 4.54
C CYS A 60 -6.34 13.69 5.80
N PHE A 61 -6.05 12.42 5.97
CA PHE A 61 -6.48 11.63 7.12
C PHE A 61 -5.29 10.97 7.81
N ARG A 62 -5.46 10.68 9.10
CA ARG A 62 -4.47 9.99 9.91
C ARG A 62 -5.15 8.89 10.70
N SER A 63 -4.53 7.72 10.75
CA SER A 63 -4.94 6.62 11.60
C SER A 63 -3.81 6.25 12.54
N ALA A 64 -4.08 6.29 13.84
CA ALA A 64 -3.11 5.93 14.88
C ALA A 64 -3.64 4.74 15.66
N VAL A 65 -2.81 3.71 15.77
CA VAL A 65 -3.09 2.48 16.51
C VAL A 65 -1.98 2.25 17.52
N ALA A 66 -2.34 1.74 18.71
CA ALA A 66 -1.36 1.43 19.74
C ALA A 66 -0.39 0.34 19.27
N GLY A 67 0.90 0.63 19.32
CA GLY A 67 1.95 -0.31 18.93
C GLY A 67 2.25 -0.37 17.43
N ASP A 68 1.75 0.60 16.67
CA ASP A 68 2.11 0.78 15.26
C ASP A 68 2.41 2.25 14.93
N CYS A 69 2.97 2.48 13.73
CA CYS A 69 3.24 3.83 13.23
C CYS A 69 1.95 4.52 12.81
N GLN A 70 1.95 5.85 12.83
CA GLN A 70 0.82 6.62 12.35
C GLN A 70 0.72 6.52 10.83
N LEU A 71 -0.40 5.98 10.36
CA LEU A 71 -0.72 5.94 8.93
C LEU A 71 -1.24 7.31 8.46
N HIS A 72 -0.69 7.79 7.36
CA HIS A 72 -1.11 9.00 6.67
C HIS A 72 -1.74 8.63 5.33
N ILE A 73 -2.92 9.19 5.08
CA ILE A 73 -3.67 9.02 3.83
C ILE A 73 -4.01 10.41 3.31
N GLU A 74 -3.71 10.66 2.05
CA GLU A 74 -4.03 11.91 1.38
C GLU A 74 -4.73 11.62 0.05
N ILE A 75 -5.89 12.24 -0.16
CA ILE A 75 -6.58 12.18 -1.45
C ILE A 75 -5.91 13.20 -2.38
N LEU A 76 -5.20 12.70 -3.39
CA LEU A 76 -4.45 13.52 -4.34
C LEU A 76 -5.29 14.00 -5.51
N GLU A 77 -6.23 13.18 -5.95
CA GLU A 77 -7.09 13.46 -7.10
C GLU A 77 -8.41 12.72 -6.95
N ARG A 78 -9.49 13.41 -7.24
CA ARG A 78 -10.83 12.83 -7.28
C ARG A 78 -11.49 13.12 -8.62
N CYS A 79 -11.90 12.06 -9.29
CA CYS A 79 -12.72 12.10 -10.50
C CYS A 79 -14.02 11.34 -10.25
N ARG A 80 -14.94 11.40 -11.21
CA ARG A 80 -16.26 10.75 -11.07
C ARG A 80 -16.19 9.25 -10.76
N TYR A 81 -15.22 8.54 -11.31
CA TYR A 81 -15.09 7.08 -11.20
C TYR A 81 -13.73 6.64 -10.67
N THR A 82 -12.82 7.58 -10.40
CA THR A 82 -11.48 7.25 -9.93
C THR A 82 -11.06 8.16 -8.79
N ILE A 83 -10.34 7.57 -7.83
CA ILE A 83 -9.71 8.29 -6.74
C ILE A 83 -8.25 7.89 -6.70
N THR A 84 -7.37 8.89 -6.68
CA THR A 84 -5.94 8.68 -6.46
C THR A 84 -5.59 9.17 -5.07
N LEU A 85 -4.95 8.31 -4.29
CA LEU A 85 -4.56 8.62 -2.92
C LEU A 85 -3.11 8.21 -2.67
N SER A 86 -2.49 8.88 -1.70
CA SER A 86 -1.20 8.51 -1.11
C SER A 86 -1.44 7.78 0.19
N LEU A 87 -0.72 6.68 0.39
CA LEU A 87 -0.65 5.90 1.61
C LEU A 87 0.80 5.86 2.07
N THR A 88 1.09 6.29 3.30
CA THR A 88 2.44 6.28 3.82
C THR A 88 2.50 6.25 5.34
N TYR A 89 3.63 5.77 5.87
CA TYR A 89 4.11 6.10 7.21
C TYR A 89 5.13 7.23 7.12
N HIS A 90 5.13 8.13 8.08
CA HIS A 90 6.16 9.15 8.23
C HIS A 90 7.12 8.76 9.35
N PHE A 91 8.37 8.60 8.99
CA PHE A 91 9.46 8.34 9.95
C PHE A 91 10.26 9.60 10.17
N GLU A 92 10.51 9.90 11.43
CA GLU A 92 11.40 10.98 11.81
C GLU A 92 12.86 10.50 11.72
N THR A 93 13.67 11.21 10.94
CA THR A 93 15.10 10.95 10.76
C THR A 93 15.88 12.21 11.12
N ASP A 94 17.20 12.08 11.27
CA ASP A 94 18.08 13.23 11.59
C ASP A 94 18.02 14.31 10.51
N ASP A 95 17.68 13.96 9.26
CA ASP A 95 17.55 14.86 8.12
C ASP A 95 16.10 15.33 7.85
N GLY A 96 15.13 14.98 8.72
CA GLY A 96 13.72 15.33 8.59
C GLY A 96 12.78 14.12 8.54
N PHE A 97 11.60 14.28 7.91
CA PHE A 97 10.64 13.20 7.77
C PHE A 97 10.85 12.43 6.47
N VAL A 98 10.82 11.10 6.57
CA VAL A 98 10.86 10.19 5.43
C VAL A 98 9.54 9.43 5.34
N ALA A 99 8.95 9.41 4.15
CA ALA A 99 7.75 8.64 3.84
C ALA A 99 8.17 7.23 3.37
N ASP A 100 7.77 6.17 4.09
CA ASP A 100 8.09 4.79 3.70
C ASP A 100 7.09 3.77 4.34
N PRO A 101 6.44 2.90 3.56
CA PRO A 101 6.38 2.95 2.11
C PRO A 101 5.59 4.17 1.64
N ASP A 102 6.00 4.78 0.54
CA ASP A 102 5.26 5.86 -0.11
C ASP A 102 4.55 5.28 -1.35
N LEU A 103 3.30 4.91 -1.16
CA LEU A 103 2.48 4.29 -2.19
C LEU A 103 1.45 5.27 -2.72
N ARG A 104 1.47 5.46 -4.04
CA ARG A 104 0.38 6.13 -4.75
C ARG A 104 -0.57 5.07 -5.30
N VAL A 105 -1.80 5.09 -4.84
CA VAL A 105 -2.84 4.10 -5.18
C VAL A 105 -3.94 4.79 -5.96
N ARG A 106 -4.39 4.15 -7.04
CA ARG A 106 -5.60 4.56 -7.77
C ARG A 106 -6.69 3.52 -7.60
N ALA A 107 -7.84 3.95 -7.09
CA ALA A 107 -9.04 3.15 -7.01
C ALA A 107 -10.00 3.50 -8.15
N TYR A 108 -10.53 2.49 -8.82
CA TYR A 108 -11.55 2.58 -9.86
C TYR A 108 -12.88 2.13 -9.24
N LEU A 109 -13.76 3.08 -8.97
CA LEU A 109 -14.97 2.85 -8.18
C LEU A 109 -16.01 1.98 -8.91
N ASP A 110 -16.16 2.20 -10.20
CA ASP A 110 -17.06 1.45 -11.08
C ASP A 110 -16.55 0.03 -11.38
N GLY A 111 -15.23 -0.10 -11.58
CA GLY A 111 -14.58 -1.38 -11.81
C GLY A 111 -14.29 -2.18 -10.55
N GLN A 112 -14.40 -1.59 -9.36
CA GLN A 112 -14.03 -2.19 -8.08
C GLN A 112 -12.58 -2.73 -8.06
N LEU A 113 -11.66 -1.95 -8.64
CA LEU A 113 -10.24 -2.26 -8.76
C LEU A 113 -9.39 -1.22 -8.04
N ALA A 114 -8.26 -1.63 -7.49
CA ALA A 114 -7.25 -0.69 -6.98
C ALA A 114 -5.84 -1.13 -7.37
N GLU A 115 -5.06 -0.18 -7.88
CA GLU A 115 -3.68 -0.43 -8.29
C GLU A 115 -2.68 0.50 -7.61
N ALA A 116 -1.51 -0.03 -7.29
CA ALA A 116 -0.34 0.77 -6.95
C ALA A 116 0.27 1.34 -8.23
N MET A 117 0.15 2.66 -8.44
CA MET A 117 0.69 3.35 -9.60
C MET A 117 2.19 3.56 -9.49
N SER A 118 2.64 4.00 -8.32
CA SER A 118 4.04 4.22 -8.02
C SER A 118 4.36 3.80 -6.59
N LEU A 119 5.62 3.50 -6.39
CA LEU A 119 6.25 3.32 -5.11
C LEU A 119 7.31 4.41 -5.03
N GLY A 120 7.28 5.30 -4.03
CA GLY A 120 8.15 6.48 -3.93
C GLY A 120 9.65 6.14 -4.06
N GLY A 121 10.40 7.05 -4.68
CA GLY A 121 11.75 6.76 -5.18
C GLY A 121 12.88 6.64 -4.15
N ASN A 122 12.65 6.99 -2.90
CA ASN A 122 13.66 6.97 -1.84
C ASN A 122 13.34 5.90 -0.79
N HIS A 123 13.22 4.64 -1.24
CA HIS A 123 13.13 3.56 -0.27
C HIS A 123 14.46 3.40 0.46
N HIS A 124 14.46 3.57 1.77
CA HIS A 124 15.60 3.19 2.60
C HIS A 124 15.85 1.67 2.58
N HIS A 125 14.87 0.89 2.09
CA HIS A 125 14.98 -0.56 1.97
C HIS A 125 15.78 -0.97 0.74
N GLN A 126 17.04 -1.36 0.93
CA GLN A 126 17.92 -1.84 -0.13
C GLN A 126 17.32 -3.01 -0.91
N GLU A 127 16.55 -3.88 -0.27
CA GLU A 127 15.92 -5.04 -0.91
C GLU A 127 14.83 -4.62 -1.90
N LEU A 128 13.99 -3.63 -1.57
CA LEU A 128 13.02 -3.07 -2.51
C LEU A 128 13.71 -2.48 -3.74
N GLN A 129 14.77 -1.71 -3.54
CA GLN A 129 15.54 -1.16 -4.66
C GLN A 129 16.13 -2.25 -5.56
N ARG A 130 16.66 -3.34 -4.99
CA ARG A 130 17.19 -4.47 -5.75
C ARG A 130 16.11 -5.16 -6.57
N LEU A 131 14.93 -5.42 -5.96
CA LEU A 131 13.81 -6.05 -6.65
C LEU A 131 13.34 -5.26 -7.87
N PHE A 132 13.28 -3.93 -7.78
CA PHE A 132 12.85 -3.08 -8.89
C PHE A 132 13.92 -2.92 -9.96
N ARG A 133 15.20 -2.80 -9.60
CA ARG A 133 16.32 -2.69 -10.56
C ARG A 133 16.53 -3.95 -11.40
N ALA A 134 16.22 -5.12 -10.85
CA ALA A 134 16.38 -6.40 -11.55
C ALA A 134 15.27 -6.69 -12.57
N THR A 135 14.20 -5.91 -12.57
CA THR A 135 13.00 -6.21 -13.38
C THR A 135 12.85 -5.22 -14.51
N ARG A 136 12.81 -5.73 -15.77
CA ARG A 136 12.69 -4.90 -17.00
C ARG A 136 11.30 -4.96 -17.64
N HIS A 137 10.44 -5.91 -17.26
CA HIS A 137 9.11 -6.06 -17.85
C HIS A 137 8.06 -5.29 -17.05
N GLU A 138 7.26 -4.47 -17.74
CA GLU A 138 6.24 -3.61 -17.13
C GLU A 138 5.19 -4.40 -16.32
N ILE A 139 4.76 -5.56 -16.82
CA ILE A 139 3.80 -6.41 -16.11
C ILE A 139 4.38 -6.94 -14.79
N ASP A 140 5.67 -7.27 -14.77
CA ASP A 140 6.34 -7.74 -13.56
C ASP A 140 6.51 -6.62 -12.53
N LEU A 141 6.76 -5.39 -12.98
CA LEU A 141 6.82 -4.21 -12.11
C LEU A 141 5.46 -3.89 -11.49
N ARG A 142 4.40 -3.93 -12.32
CA ARG A 142 3.02 -3.76 -11.82
C ARG A 142 2.64 -4.85 -10.86
N TRP A 143 2.97 -6.10 -11.17
CA TRP A 143 2.73 -7.23 -10.27
C TRP A 143 3.38 -7.01 -8.92
N LYS A 144 4.67 -6.71 -8.87
CA LYS A 144 5.43 -6.49 -7.63
C LYS A 144 4.83 -5.36 -6.79
N ARG A 145 4.57 -4.18 -7.40
CA ARG A 145 3.97 -3.04 -6.69
C ARG A 145 2.63 -3.41 -6.06
N ASN A 146 1.82 -4.15 -6.80
CA ASN A 146 0.48 -4.51 -6.33
C ASN A 146 0.47 -5.64 -5.29
N VAL A 147 1.43 -6.55 -5.32
CA VAL A 147 1.65 -7.51 -4.23
C VAL A 147 2.07 -6.78 -2.95
N ILE A 148 2.96 -5.80 -3.05
CA ILE A 148 3.36 -4.95 -1.91
C ILE A 148 2.14 -4.23 -1.33
N LEU A 149 1.34 -3.57 -2.17
CA LEU A 149 0.12 -2.91 -1.75
C LEU A 149 -0.84 -3.90 -1.05
N ASN A 150 -1.07 -5.08 -1.63
CA ASN A 150 -1.97 -6.07 -1.09
C ASN A 150 -1.57 -6.51 0.32
N LYS A 151 -0.30 -6.87 0.49
CA LYS A 151 0.25 -7.29 1.78
C LYS A 151 0.23 -6.16 2.81
N TRP A 152 0.53 -4.93 2.39
CA TRP A 152 0.51 -3.80 3.30
C TRP A 152 -0.90 -3.45 3.75
N LEU A 153 -1.89 -3.45 2.86
CA LEU A 153 -3.30 -3.27 3.22
C LEU A 153 -3.79 -4.37 4.18
N GLU A 154 -3.33 -5.61 4.02
CA GLU A 154 -3.60 -6.70 4.96
C GLU A 154 -3.02 -6.39 6.33
N TYR A 155 -1.74 -6.05 6.39
CA TYR A 155 -1.06 -5.66 7.62
C TYR A 155 -1.78 -4.50 8.34
N LEU A 156 -2.14 -3.43 7.63
CA LEU A 156 -2.86 -2.28 8.19
C LEU A 156 -4.21 -2.69 8.81
N SER A 157 -4.93 -3.59 8.14
CA SER A 157 -6.19 -4.13 8.65
C SER A 157 -5.99 -4.99 9.91
N ASP A 158 -4.96 -5.83 9.92
CA ASP A 158 -4.63 -6.69 11.07
C ASP A 158 -4.17 -5.88 12.28
N LYS A 159 -3.50 -4.75 12.06
CA LYS A 159 -3.16 -3.77 13.11
C LYS A 159 -4.34 -2.98 13.61
N GLY A 160 -5.46 -2.98 12.90
CA GLY A 160 -6.68 -2.27 13.26
C GLY A 160 -6.72 -0.82 12.77
N HIS A 161 -5.93 -0.46 11.78
CA HIS A 161 -6.06 0.84 11.13
C HIS A 161 -7.41 0.95 10.43
N LEU A 162 -8.07 2.10 10.64
CA LEU A 162 -9.35 2.43 10.03
C LEU A 162 -9.44 3.95 9.84
N VAL A 163 -9.89 4.37 8.67
CA VAL A 163 -10.14 5.78 8.35
C VAL A 163 -11.64 5.97 8.12
N LEU A 164 -12.23 6.76 8.99
CA LEU A 164 -13.64 7.17 8.89
C LEU A 164 -13.66 8.68 8.71
N ASP A 165 -14.59 9.15 7.88
CA ASP A 165 -14.93 10.56 7.86
C ASP A 165 -15.60 10.88 9.22
N ARG A 166 -14.90 11.65 10.03
CA ARG A 166 -15.47 12.21 11.27
C ARG A 166 -15.85 13.65 10.92
N GLY A 167 -16.97 13.78 10.16
CA GLY A 167 -17.54 15.06 9.83
C GLY A 167 -17.66 16.04 11.01
#